data_35d08debd4788d1527621a3178cee94c
#
_entry.id   35d08debd4788d1527621a3178cee94c
#
_cell.length_a   1.000
_cell.length_b   1.000
_cell.length_c   1.000
_cell.angle_alpha   90.00
_cell.angle_beta   90.00
_cell.angle_gamma   90.00
#
_symmetry.space_group_name_H-M   'P 1'
#
loop_
_entity.id
_entity.type
_entity.pdbx_description
1 polymer ?
#
loop_
_entity_poly.entity_id
_entity_poly.type
_entity_poly.pdbx_seq_one_letter_code
_entity_poly.pdbx_strand_id
1 'polypeptide(L)'
;MPRPFKMLYIAEAGLHNTSTHRLWAFERLGQHVVAADLTHFGQRGGELVRKVRFRLQMGPAVNAFNREVLRLALVHQPDLVWMDKQLMTQPSTLRTLRQMGIATVNYTIDNPFGPRKDPGWRLYLKTIPEYDLHLVQRDQNITDYKQRGAREAIKIQTAFEPTTQFPPPPQWSDKDRDREVSFIGNPYDQRAEFMTRLWREFDVPLTVSGSARWKCLDREVYDAVFREGELYDKDYREGIWRSKINLSFVTHSNLDEFAHKSFEIAGMGGFLLQERAPGHLERFIEDVECAYFSSVEECVAQIKRYLPDEAGRARIAAAGRQRAVASGYDNDTQMRKGLEALETIVPAVKRGMR
;
A
#
# COMPACT_ATOMS: atom_id res chain seq x y z
N MET A 1 8.17 0.34 -23.95
CA MET A 1 7.16 -0.35 -23.10
C MET A 1 7.64 -1.76 -22.85
N PRO A 2 7.45 -2.33 -21.64
CA PRO A 2 7.71 -3.73 -21.39
C PRO A 2 6.92 -4.59 -22.39
N ARG A 3 7.46 -5.75 -22.76
CA ARG A 3 6.70 -6.67 -23.65
C ARG A 3 5.41 -7.10 -22.99
N PRO A 4 4.32 -7.31 -23.74
CA PRO A 4 3.08 -7.83 -23.19
C PRO A 4 3.31 -9.27 -22.66
N PHE A 5 2.90 -9.51 -21.41
CA PHE A 5 2.83 -10.83 -20.81
C PHE A 5 1.37 -11.25 -20.69
N LYS A 6 1.11 -12.56 -20.83
CA LYS A 6 -0.13 -13.15 -20.38
C LYS A 6 0.00 -13.46 -18.89
N MET A 7 -0.70 -12.71 -18.06
CA MET A 7 -0.56 -12.70 -16.61
C MET A 7 -1.80 -13.28 -15.93
N LEU A 8 -1.62 -14.21 -15.00
CA LEU A 8 -2.63 -14.56 -14.01
C LEU A 8 -2.36 -13.73 -12.73
N TYR A 9 -3.23 -12.77 -12.46
CA TYR A 9 -3.12 -11.86 -11.33
C TYR A 9 -4.03 -12.32 -10.20
N ILE A 10 -3.45 -12.83 -9.11
CA ILE A 10 -4.18 -13.33 -7.94
C ILE A 10 -4.08 -12.30 -6.82
N ALA A 11 -5.22 -11.65 -6.54
CA ALA A 11 -5.31 -10.54 -5.61
C ALA A 11 -6.71 -10.49 -4.98
N GLU A 12 -6.83 -9.77 -3.87
CA GLU A 12 -8.13 -9.37 -3.35
C GLU A 12 -8.76 -8.35 -4.29
N ALA A 13 -9.97 -8.64 -4.77
CA ALA A 13 -10.73 -7.72 -5.61
C ALA A 13 -11.52 -6.72 -4.76
N GLY A 14 -11.75 -5.54 -5.31
CA GLY A 14 -12.55 -4.48 -4.71
C GLY A 14 -12.03 -3.11 -5.13
N LEU A 15 -12.91 -2.18 -5.43
CA LEU A 15 -12.54 -0.82 -5.84
C LEU A 15 -11.66 -0.11 -4.80
N HIS A 16 -11.77 -0.50 -3.53
CA HIS A 16 -11.03 0.09 -2.41
C HIS A 16 -9.63 -0.49 -2.21
N ASN A 17 -9.30 -1.58 -2.91
CA ASN A 17 -8.04 -2.28 -2.69
C ASN A 17 -6.93 -1.74 -3.60
N THR A 18 -5.77 -1.48 -3.02
CA THR A 18 -4.60 -1.06 -3.79
C THR A 18 -4.14 -2.11 -4.81
N SER A 19 -4.53 -3.38 -4.63
CA SER A 19 -4.37 -4.45 -5.62
C SER A 19 -5.16 -4.19 -6.91
N THR A 20 -6.36 -3.64 -6.82
CA THR A 20 -7.15 -3.22 -7.98
C THR A 20 -6.49 -2.06 -8.72
N HIS A 21 -5.89 -1.12 -7.99
CA HIS A 21 -5.11 -0.02 -8.59
C HIS A 21 -3.91 -0.56 -9.40
N ARG A 22 -3.22 -1.58 -8.91
CA ARG A 22 -2.14 -2.26 -9.66
C ARG A 22 -2.65 -3.03 -10.87
N LEU A 23 -3.83 -3.66 -10.77
CA LEU A 23 -4.49 -4.28 -11.92
C LEU A 23 -4.72 -3.28 -13.05
N TRP A 24 -5.32 -2.13 -12.73
CA TRP A 24 -5.52 -1.07 -13.72
C TRP A 24 -4.22 -0.55 -14.33
N ALA A 25 -3.15 -0.45 -13.53
CA ALA A 25 -1.85 -0.10 -14.06
C ALA A 25 -1.32 -1.14 -15.06
N PHE A 26 -1.46 -2.44 -14.79
CA PHE A 26 -1.09 -3.50 -15.74
C PHE A 26 -1.88 -3.41 -17.04
N GLU A 27 -3.18 -3.15 -16.98
CA GLU A 27 -4.04 -2.98 -18.15
C GLU A 27 -3.60 -1.76 -18.99
N ARG A 28 -3.33 -0.61 -18.34
CA ARG A 28 -2.79 0.58 -19.02
C ARG A 28 -1.39 0.36 -19.63
N LEU A 29 -0.60 -0.52 -19.02
CA LEU A 29 0.71 -0.94 -19.54
C LEU A 29 0.62 -2.01 -20.64
N GLY A 30 -0.59 -2.32 -21.12
CA GLY A 30 -0.83 -3.23 -22.23
C GLY A 30 -0.61 -4.71 -21.90
N GLN A 31 -0.70 -5.11 -20.62
CA GLN A 31 -0.57 -6.50 -20.22
C GLN A 31 -1.90 -7.25 -20.44
N HIS A 32 -1.81 -8.55 -20.80
CA HIS A 32 -2.98 -9.42 -20.92
C HIS A 32 -3.28 -10.06 -19.57
N VAL A 33 -4.13 -9.43 -18.76
CA VAL A 33 -4.37 -9.85 -17.37
C VAL A 33 -5.65 -10.67 -17.23
N VAL A 34 -5.52 -11.85 -16.63
CA VAL A 34 -6.63 -12.61 -16.06
C VAL A 34 -6.59 -12.42 -14.55
N ALA A 35 -7.51 -11.64 -14.00
CA ALA A 35 -7.59 -11.39 -12.57
C ALA A 35 -8.44 -12.46 -11.87
N ALA A 36 -8.01 -12.90 -10.69
CA ALA A 36 -8.72 -13.86 -9.86
C ALA A 36 -8.69 -13.47 -8.38
N ASP A 37 -9.87 -13.28 -7.79
CA ASP A 37 -10.01 -13.14 -6.34
C ASP A 37 -10.28 -14.50 -5.71
N LEU A 38 -9.31 -14.97 -4.93
CA LEU A 38 -9.38 -16.23 -4.21
C LEU A 38 -9.53 -16.05 -2.68
N THR A 39 -9.87 -14.85 -2.21
CA THR A 39 -10.03 -14.53 -0.77
C THR A 39 -11.15 -15.34 -0.12
N HIS A 40 -12.17 -15.73 -0.89
CA HIS A 40 -13.28 -16.56 -0.42
C HIS A 40 -12.81 -17.90 0.19
N PHE A 41 -11.68 -18.46 -0.21
CA PHE A 41 -11.10 -19.64 0.44
C PHE A 41 -10.66 -19.35 1.87
N GLY A 42 -10.15 -18.16 2.12
CA GLY A 42 -9.79 -17.67 3.45
C GLY A 42 -10.99 -17.39 4.35
N GLN A 43 -12.14 -17.12 3.79
CA GLN A 43 -13.36 -16.76 4.53
C GLN A 43 -14.26 -17.96 4.86
N ARG A 44 -13.98 -19.16 4.33
CA ARG A 44 -14.80 -20.37 4.55
C ARG A 44 -14.82 -20.77 6.03
N GLY A 45 -16.00 -21.16 6.54
CA GLY A 45 -16.23 -21.64 7.90
C GLY A 45 -16.50 -20.52 8.91
N GLY A 46 -16.88 -20.91 10.13
CA GLY A 46 -17.15 -20.00 11.25
C GLY A 46 -15.87 -19.29 11.74
N GLU A 47 -16.05 -18.31 12.62
CA GLU A 47 -14.96 -17.47 13.12
C GLU A 47 -13.81 -18.26 13.75
N LEU A 48 -14.12 -19.28 14.56
CA LEU A 48 -13.12 -20.14 15.18
C LEU A 48 -12.29 -20.89 14.13
N VAL A 49 -12.94 -21.45 13.12
CA VAL A 49 -12.27 -22.16 12.01
C VAL A 49 -11.34 -21.22 11.24
N ARG A 50 -11.78 -19.99 11.01
CA ARG A 50 -10.96 -18.95 10.35
C ARG A 50 -9.74 -18.58 11.20
N LYS A 51 -9.91 -18.38 12.52
CA LYS A 51 -8.81 -18.10 13.46
C LYS A 51 -7.79 -19.25 13.51
N VAL A 52 -8.26 -20.49 13.59
CA VAL A 52 -7.38 -21.69 13.60
C VAL A 52 -6.64 -21.81 12.27
N ARG A 53 -7.32 -21.69 11.15
CA ARG A 53 -6.70 -21.73 9.81
C ARG A 53 -5.66 -20.62 9.63
N PHE A 54 -5.98 -19.39 10.02
CA PHE A 54 -5.04 -18.27 9.96
C PHE A 54 -3.77 -18.55 10.77
N ARG A 55 -3.92 -19.18 11.93
CA ARG A 55 -2.79 -19.53 12.81
C ARG A 55 -1.96 -20.71 12.28
N LEU A 56 -2.62 -21.73 11.73
CA LEU A 56 -1.95 -22.97 11.29
C LEU A 56 -1.51 -22.90 9.82
N GLN A 57 -2.17 -22.11 8.98
CA GLN A 57 -1.95 -22.00 7.55
C GLN A 57 -1.97 -23.35 6.83
N MET A 58 -2.94 -24.23 7.18
CA MET A 58 -3.12 -25.56 6.63
C MET A 58 -4.60 -25.96 6.58
N GLY A 59 -4.86 -27.10 5.94
CA GLY A 59 -6.19 -27.72 5.89
C GLY A 59 -6.90 -27.57 4.55
N PRO A 60 -8.18 -28.04 4.48
CA PRO A 60 -8.89 -28.16 3.20
C PRO A 60 -9.02 -26.88 2.39
N ALA A 61 -9.20 -25.72 3.05
CA ALA A 61 -9.31 -24.43 2.38
C ALA A 61 -8.01 -23.99 1.73
N VAL A 62 -6.86 -24.20 2.42
CA VAL A 62 -5.53 -23.92 1.86
C VAL A 62 -5.27 -24.83 0.65
N ASN A 63 -5.59 -26.13 0.78
CA ASN A 63 -5.44 -27.07 -0.33
C ASN A 63 -6.35 -26.71 -1.53
N ALA A 64 -7.59 -26.27 -1.24
CA ALA A 64 -8.53 -25.86 -2.30
C ALA A 64 -8.05 -24.59 -3.01
N PHE A 65 -7.53 -23.60 -2.29
CA PHE A 65 -6.87 -22.41 -2.85
C PHE A 65 -5.77 -22.82 -3.84
N ASN A 66 -4.86 -23.68 -3.42
CA ASN A 66 -3.72 -24.09 -4.24
C ASN A 66 -4.13 -24.92 -5.47
N ARG A 67 -5.14 -25.79 -5.34
CA ARG A 67 -5.72 -26.48 -6.50
C ARG A 67 -6.33 -25.51 -7.50
N GLU A 68 -7.02 -24.48 -7.01
CA GLU A 68 -7.64 -23.47 -7.88
C GLU A 68 -6.59 -22.65 -8.62
N VAL A 69 -5.50 -22.25 -7.95
CA VAL A 69 -4.36 -21.58 -8.59
C VAL A 69 -3.82 -22.43 -9.76
N LEU A 70 -3.58 -23.73 -9.53
CA LEU A 70 -3.09 -24.63 -10.58
C LEU A 70 -4.11 -24.85 -11.70
N ARG A 71 -5.42 -24.96 -11.36
CA ARG A 71 -6.48 -25.07 -12.36
C ARG A 71 -6.54 -23.85 -13.26
N LEU A 72 -6.48 -22.65 -12.69
CA LEU A 72 -6.46 -21.40 -13.45
C LEU A 72 -5.21 -21.30 -14.34
N ALA A 73 -4.06 -21.71 -13.83
CA ALA A 73 -2.81 -21.73 -14.59
C ALA A 73 -2.90 -22.69 -15.81
N LEU A 74 -3.50 -23.88 -15.62
CA LEU A 74 -3.74 -24.84 -16.72
C LEU A 74 -4.71 -24.30 -17.76
N VAL A 75 -5.82 -23.69 -17.34
CA VAL A 75 -6.85 -23.16 -18.26
C VAL A 75 -6.32 -21.96 -19.05
N HIS A 76 -5.66 -21.04 -18.37
CA HIS A 76 -5.25 -19.78 -18.97
C HIS A 76 -3.84 -19.81 -19.58
N GLN A 77 -3.00 -20.78 -19.23
CA GLN A 77 -1.62 -20.90 -19.72
C GLN A 77 -0.87 -19.55 -19.70
N PRO A 78 -0.73 -18.89 -18.53
CA PRO A 78 -0.08 -17.59 -18.44
C PRO A 78 1.44 -17.71 -18.60
N ASP A 79 2.11 -16.61 -18.97
CA ASP A 79 3.56 -16.50 -18.89
C ASP A 79 4.07 -16.42 -17.45
N LEU A 80 3.24 -15.79 -16.59
CA LEU A 80 3.53 -15.60 -15.18
C LEU A 80 2.27 -15.58 -14.31
N VAL A 81 2.43 -15.95 -13.04
CA VAL A 81 1.44 -15.78 -11.97
C VAL A 81 1.95 -14.72 -11.02
N TRP A 82 1.20 -13.64 -10.89
CA TRP A 82 1.46 -12.56 -9.93
C TRP A 82 0.58 -12.75 -8.70
N MET A 83 1.21 -12.95 -7.54
CA MET A 83 0.56 -13.13 -6.24
C MET A 83 0.65 -11.84 -5.44
N ASP A 84 -0.47 -11.12 -5.30
CA ASP A 84 -0.54 -9.92 -4.49
C ASP A 84 -0.91 -10.29 -3.04
N LYS A 85 0.09 -10.38 -2.18
CA LYS A 85 -0.01 -10.74 -0.75
C LYS A 85 -0.83 -12.03 -0.49
N GLN A 86 -0.52 -13.13 -1.20
CA GLN A 86 -1.24 -14.39 -1.03
C GLN A 86 -0.57 -15.27 0.05
N LEU A 87 -1.18 -15.32 1.25
CA LEU A 87 -0.63 -16.02 2.42
C LEU A 87 -0.90 -17.54 2.43
N MET A 88 -1.83 -18.03 1.58
CA MET A 88 -2.21 -19.45 1.52
C MET A 88 -1.46 -20.23 0.45
N THR A 89 -0.55 -19.62 -0.28
CA THR A 89 0.24 -20.29 -1.32
C THR A 89 1.17 -21.32 -0.69
N GLN A 90 1.18 -22.53 -1.25
CA GLN A 90 2.08 -23.62 -0.82
C GLN A 90 3.36 -23.65 -1.68
N PRO A 91 4.52 -24.03 -1.08
CA PRO A 91 5.76 -24.20 -1.86
C PRO A 91 5.62 -25.18 -3.03
N SER A 92 4.85 -26.27 -2.85
CA SER A 92 4.59 -27.27 -3.90
C SER A 92 3.88 -26.64 -5.11
N THR A 93 2.93 -25.74 -4.88
CA THR A 93 2.19 -25.05 -5.94
C THR A 93 3.15 -24.20 -6.80
N LEU A 94 4.05 -23.45 -6.17
CA LEU A 94 5.04 -22.64 -6.88
C LEU A 94 6.02 -23.51 -7.69
N ARG A 95 6.50 -24.63 -7.11
CA ARG A 95 7.32 -25.59 -7.84
C ARG A 95 6.59 -26.17 -9.06
N THR A 96 5.31 -26.53 -8.93
CA THR A 96 4.51 -27.03 -10.05
C THR A 96 4.36 -25.97 -11.14
N LEU A 97 4.05 -24.72 -10.79
CA LEU A 97 3.99 -23.61 -11.75
C LEU A 97 5.30 -23.45 -12.50
N ARG A 98 6.43 -23.50 -11.79
CA ARG A 98 7.76 -23.41 -12.39
C ARG A 98 8.04 -24.60 -13.33
N GLN A 99 7.65 -25.83 -12.96
CA GLN A 99 7.75 -27.02 -13.84
C GLN A 99 6.90 -26.87 -15.11
N MET A 100 5.79 -26.11 -15.04
CA MET A 100 4.99 -25.74 -16.20
C MET A 100 5.59 -24.60 -17.05
N GLY A 101 6.77 -24.05 -16.67
CA GLY A 101 7.40 -22.91 -17.32
C GLY A 101 6.72 -21.57 -17.04
N ILE A 102 5.97 -21.49 -15.99
CA ILE A 102 5.24 -20.29 -15.57
C ILE A 102 6.05 -19.61 -14.48
N ALA A 103 6.47 -18.36 -14.72
CA ALA A 103 7.19 -17.58 -13.72
C ALA A 103 6.25 -17.13 -12.59
N THR A 104 6.79 -16.96 -11.39
CA THR A 104 6.03 -16.60 -10.21
C THR A 104 6.57 -15.34 -9.55
N VAL A 105 5.66 -14.39 -9.30
CA VAL A 105 5.96 -13.11 -8.68
C VAL A 105 5.20 -12.98 -7.38
N ASN A 106 5.87 -12.53 -6.34
CA ASN A 106 5.24 -12.12 -5.10
C ASN A 106 5.35 -10.61 -4.92
N TYR A 107 4.25 -9.97 -4.64
CA TYR A 107 4.19 -8.57 -4.20
C TYR A 107 3.63 -8.50 -2.79
N THR A 108 4.32 -7.81 -1.88
CA THR A 108 3.78 -7.52 -0.55
C THR A 108 4.24 -6.18 -0.02
N ILE A 109 3.28 -5.41 0.50
CA ILE A 109 3.51 -4.12 1.15
C ILE A 109 4.01 -4.35 2.59
N ASP A 110 3.48 -5.36 3.27
CA ASP A 110 3.78 -5.61 4.67
C ASP A 110 5.15 -6.28 4.84
N ASN A 111 5.74 -6.05 6.00
CA ASN A 111 7.02 -6.64 6.38
C ASN A 111 6.83 -7.96 7.14
N PRO A 112 7.11 -9.12 6.53
CA PRO A 112 6.99 -10.41 7.20
C PRO A 112 8.09 -10.65 8.25
N PHE A 113 9.11 -9.80 8.31
CA PHE A 113 10.25 -9.85 9.23
C PHE A 113 10.17 -8.79 10.32
N GLY A 114 9.14 -7.94 10.31
CA GLY A 114 8.93 -6.89 11.28
C GLY A 114 8.76 -7.41 12.72
N PRO A 115 8.80 -6.53 13.72
CA PRO A 115 8.68 -6.88 15.13
C PRO A 115 7.32 -7.49 15.45
N ARG A 116 6.29 -7.20 14.68
CA ARG A 116 4.97 -7.79 14.82
C ARG A 116 4.97 -9.25 14.35
N LYS A 117 4.98 -10.17 15.31
CA LYS A 117 4.90 -11.61 15.03
C LYS A 117 3.47 -11.99 14.64
N ASP A 118 3.20 -12.06 13.35
CA ASP A 118 1.92 -12.49 12.82
C ASP A 118 2.00 -13.94 12.34
N PRO A 119 1.21 -14.88 12.92
CA PRO A 119 1.22 -16.29 12.50
C PRO A 119 0.80 -16.48 11.04
N GLY A 120 0.13 -15.52 10.42
CA GLY A 120 -0.22 -15.53 8.99
C GLY A 120 0.98 -15.62 8.05
N TRP A 121 2.17 -15.24 8.50
CA TRP A 121 3.41 -15.35 7.71
C TRP A 121 4.04 -16.75 7.67
N ARG A 122 3.55 -17.68 8.47
CA ARG A 122 4.16 -19.01 8.64
C ARG A 122 4.35 -19.79 7.35
N LEU A 123 3.30 -19.89 6.55
CA LEU A 123 3.34 -20.58 5.25
C LEU A 123 4.07 -19.73 4.21
N TYR A 124 3.78 -18.44 4.19
CA TYR A 124 4.41 -17.48 3.30
C TYR A 124 5.96 -17.51 3.39
N LEU A 125 6.51 -17.48 4.60
CA LEU A 125 7.97 -17.54 4.81
C LEU A 125 8.62 -18.80 4.22
N LYS A 126 7.87 -19.90 4.11
CA LYS A 126 8.33 -21.15 3.47
C LYS A 126 8.30 -21.06 1.94
N THR A 127 7.56 -20.14 1.37
CA THR A 127 7.45 -19.96 -0.09
C THR A 127 8.53 -19.04 -0.66
N ILE A 128 9.26 -18.32 0.17
CA ILE A 128 10.26 -17.33 -0.28
C ILE A 128 11.26 -17.94 -1.29
N PRO A 129 11.87 -19.12 -1.08
CA PRO A 129 12.82 -19.69 -2.02
C PRO A 129 12.21 -20.15 -3.35
N GLU A 130 10.88 -20.28 -3.40
CA GLU A 130 10.18 -20.88 -4.54
C GLU A 130 9.71 -19.84 -5.56
N TYR A 131 9.46 -18.60 -5.14
CA TYR A 131 9.14 -17.51 -6.06
C TYR A 131 10.36 -17.14 -6.93
N ASP A 132 10.10 -16.74 -8.17
CA ASP A 132 11.13 -16.26 -9.07
C ASP A 132 11.49 -14.81 -8.81
N LEU A 133 10.53 -13.99 -8.37
CA LEU A 133 10.74 -12.58 -8.05
C LEU A 133 9.90 -12.17 -6.82
N HIS A 134 10.53 -11.47 -5.90
CA HIS A 134 9.87 -10.74 -4.82
C HIS A 134 9.95 -9.24 -5.05
N LEU A 135 8.82 -8.56 -4.96
CA LEU A 135 8.70 -7.12 -4.99
C LEU A 135 8.45 -6.63 -3.57
N VAL A 136 9.42 -5.92 -3.02
CA VAL A 136 9.44 -5.51 -1.61
C VAL A 136 9.50 -3.99 -1.47
N GLN A 137 9.12 -3.47 -0.29
CA GLN A 137 8.98 -2.03 -0.09
C GLN A 137 10.20 -1.38 0.62
N ARG A 138 11.09 -2.18 1.24
CA ARG A 138 12.17 -1.71 2.11
C ARG A 138 13.50 -2.29 1.66
N ASP A 139 14.57 -1.52 1.78
CA ASP A 139 15.92 -1.98 1.44
C ASP A 139 16.35 -3.15 2.33
N GLN A 140 16.03 -3.10 3.63
CA GLN A 140 16.28 -4.20 4.53
C GLN A 140 15.60 -5.50 4.09
N ASN A 141 14.40 -5.42 3.51
CA ASN A 141 13.71 -6.62 3.03
C ASN A 141 14.45 -7.31 1.88
N ILE A 142 15.19 -6.60 1.03
CA ILE A 142 16.02 -7.25 0.01
C ILE A 142 17.00 -8.22 0.68
N THR A 143 17.69 -7.77 1.71
CA THR A 143 18.63 -8.58 2.50
C THR A 143 17.91 -9.74 3.19
N ASP A 144 16.80 -9.47 3.87
CA ASP A 144 16.02 -10.48 4.62
C ASP A 144 15.52 -11.60 3.71
N TYR A 145 14.99 -11.25 2.53
CA TYR A 145 14.52 -12.22 1.55
C TYR A 145 15.66 -13.04 0.95
N LYS A 146 16.79 -12.40 0.59
CA LYS A 146 17.98 -13.12 0.09
C LYS A 146 18.54 -14.09 1.13
N GLN A 147 18.61 -13.70 2.41
CA GLN A 147 19.01 -14.60 3.51
C GLN A 147 18.07 -15.79 3.67
N ARG A 148 16.80 -15.66 3.27
CA ARG A 148 15.81 -16.74 3.24
C ARG A 148 15.81 -17.54 1.95
N GLY A 149 16.76 -17.31 1.05
CA GLY A 149 16.92 -18.05 -0.19
C GLY A 149 16.08 -17.54 -1.36
N ALA A 150 15.59 -16.31 -1.29
CA ALA A 150 14.90 -15.69 -2.44
C ALA A 150 15.83 -15.68 -3.67
N ARG A 151 15.32 -16.08 -4.82
CA ARG A 151 16.03 -16.06 -6.10
C ARG A 151 16.33 -14.65 -6.53
N GLU A 152 15.28 -13.81 -6.55
CA GLU A 152 15.39 -12.40 -6.86
C GLU A 152 14.48 -11.59 -5.96
N ALA A 153 14.96 -10.42 -5.53
CA ALA A 153 14.19 -9.45 -4.75
C ALA A 153 14.58 -8.03 -5.18
N ILE A 154 13.60 -7.23 -5.56
CA ILE A 154 13.82 -5.83 -5.93
C ILE A 154 12.90 -4.92 -5.13
N LYS A 155 13.37 -3.70 -4.87
CA LYS A 155 12.55 -2.67 -4.21
C LYS A 155 11.67 -1.97 -5.23
N ILE A 156 10.39 -1.94 -4.94
CA ILE A 156 9.44 -1.00 -5.55
C ILE A 156 8.67 -0.31 -4.43
N GLN A 157 8.25 0.90 -4.65
CA GLN A 157 7.49 1.62 -3.64
C GLN A 157 5.97 1.48 -3.86
N THR A 158 5.19 1.73 -2.82
CA THR A 158 3.76 2.00 -2.94
C THR A 158 3.55 3.31 -3.69
N ALA A 159 2.41 3.44 -4.35
CA ALA A 159 2.18 4.51 -5.31
C ALA A 159 0.73 4.97 -5.31
N PHE A 160 0.49 6.21 -5.74
CA PHE A 160 -0.86 6.68 -5.96
C PHE A 160 -1.45 6.15 -7.28
N GLU A 161 -2.78 6.09 -7.36
CA GLU A 161 -3.51 5.69 -8.56
C GLU A 161 -3.98 6.92 -9.35
N PRO A 162 -3.40 7.21 -10.53
CA PRO A 162 -3.64 8.46 -11.23
C PRO A 162 -5.08 8.63 -11.74
N THR A 163 -5.84 7.54 -11.91
CA THR A 163 -7.22 7.61 -12.41
C THR A 163 -8.25 7.93 -11.34
N THR A 164 -7.94 7.69 -10.07
CA THR A 164 -8.82 7.97 -8.94
C THR A 164 -8.26 9.00 -7.98
N GLN A 165 -6.93 9.18 -7.94
CA GLN A 165 -6.21 10.04 -7.00
C GLN A 165 -5.56 11.21 -7.76
N PHE A 166 -6.38 12.16 -8.18
CA PHE A 166 -6.01 13.33 -8.97
C PHE A 166 -6.35 14.63 -8.22
N PRO A 167 -5.78 15.79 -8.61
CA PRO A 167 -5.99 17.06 -7.91
C PRO A 167 -7.41 17.59 -8.08
N PRO A 168 -7.85 18.51 -7.20
CA PRO A 168 -9.14 19.16 -7.32
C PRO A 168 -9.21 20.02 -8.60
N PRO A 169 -10.41 20.45 -9.00
CA PRO A 169 -10.58 21.41 -10.08
C PRO A 169 -9.78 22.70 -9.83
N PRO A 170 -9.29 23.38 -10.89
CA PRO A 170 -8.40 24.57 -10.74
C PRO A 170 -8.98 25.71 -9.91
N GLN A 171 -10.30 25.85 -9.85
CA GLN A 171 -10.99 26.88 -9.05
C GLN A 171 -11.08 26.56 -7.56
N TRP A 172 -10.63 25.38 -7.12
CA TRP A 172 -10.70 24.97 -5.71
C TRP A 172 -9.80 25.83 -4.83
N SER A 173 -10.34 26.31 -3.73
CA SER A 173 -9.67 27.23 -2.81
C SER A 173 -9.96 26.84 -1.34
N ASP A 174 -9.46 27.60 -0.40
CA ASP A 174 -9.76 27.40 1.03
C ASP A 174 -11.25 27.53 1.37
N LYS A 175 -12.04 28.25 0.56
CA LYS A 175 -13.48 28.36 0.74
C LYS A 175 -14.23 27.04 0.52
N ASP A 176 -13.61 26.13 -0.24
CA ASP A 176 -14.14 24.80 -0.54
C ASP A 176 -13.68 23.75 0.48
N ARG A 177 -12.84 24.17 1.47
CA ARG A 177 -12.23 23.30 2.47
C ARG A 177 -12.91 23.49 3.82
N ASP A 178 -13.53 22.42 4.31
CA ASP A 178 -14.23 22.41 5.60
C ASP A 178 -13.49 21.62 6.69
N ARG A 179 -12.25 21.20 6.41
CA ARG A 179 -11.35 20.50 7.34
C ARG A 179 -10.05 21.29 7.46
N GLU A 180 -9.79 21.77 8.66
CA GLU A 180 -8.56 22.54 8.91
C GLU A 180 -7.34 21.60 8.88
N VAL A 181 -7.31 20.62 9.78
CA VAL A 181 -6.28 19.58 9.86
C VAL A 181 -6.94 18.22 9.82
N SER A 182 -6.50 17.34 8.93
CA SER A 182 -7.15 16.05 8.73
C SER A 182 -6.17 14.89 8.78
N PHE A 183 -6.61 13.80 9.41
CA PHE A 183 -5.98 12.49 9.26
C PHE A 183 -7.02 11.48 8.79
N ILE A 184 -6.78 10.84 7.65
CA ILE A 184 -7.61 9.77 7.10
C ILE A 184 -6.81 8.47 7.17
N GLY A 185 -7.18 7.56 8.07
CA GLY A 185 -6.46 6.28 8.25
C GLY A 185 -6.79 5.58 9.55
N ASN A 186 -5.94 4.64 9.96
CA ASN A 186 -6.14 3.80 11.13
C ASN A 186 -5.22 4.23 12.30
N PRO A 187 -5.65 4.00 13.57
CA PRO A 187 -4.88 4.33 14.78
C PRO A 187 -3.77 3.29 15.05
N TYR A 188 -2.89 3.07 14.06
CA TYR A 188 -1.72 2.21 14.27
C TYR A 188 -0.70 2.90 15.17
N ASP A 189 0.09 2.09 15.87
CA ASP A 189 1.15 2.54 16.76
C ASP A 189 0.61 3.55 17.80
N GLN A 190 1.21 4.72 17.93
CA GLN A 190 0.83 5.75 18.91
C GLN A 190 -0.05 6.86 18.31
N ARG A 191 -0.65 6.64 17.13
CA ARG A 191 -1.44 7.69 16.44
C ARG A 191 -2.65 8.16 17.25
N ALA A 192 -3.30 7.25 17.99
CA ALA A 192 -4.43 7.63 18.85
C ALA A 192 -4.00 8.60 19.95
N GLU A 193 -2.89 8.35 20.62
CA GLU A 193 -2.31 9.23 21.61
C GLU A 193 -1.88 10.57 20.99
N PHE A 194 -1.22 10.53 19.83
CA PHE A 194 -0.80 11.73 19.09
C PHE A 194 -2.02 12.63 18.76
N MET A 195 -3.12 12.07 18.25
CA MET A 195 -4.34 12.82 17.94
C MET A 195 -5.00 13.39 19.21
N THR A 196 -4.99 12.61 20.30
CA THR A 196 -5.50 13.06 21.60
C THR A 196 -4.75 14.29 22.09
N ARG A 197 -3.41 14.27 22.01
CA ARG A 197 -2.55 15.39 22.41
C ARG A 197 -2.75 16.62 21.53
N LEU A 198 -2.83 16.45 20.20
CA LEU A 198 -3.12 17.56 19.29
C LEU A 198 -4.40 18.29 19.67
N TRP A 199 -5.44 17.54 20.00
CA TRP A 199 -6.74 18.13 20.35
C TRP A 199 -6.78 18.68 21.79
N ARG A 200 -6.36 17.89 22.81
CA ARG A 200 -6.49 18.29 24.24
C ARG A 200 -5.47 19.34 24.70
N GLU A 201 -4.24 19.22 24.26
CA GLU A 201 -3.14 20.08 24.79
C GLU A 201 -2.95 21.33 23.93
N PHE A 202 -3.35 21.29 22.66
CA PHE A 202 -3.03 22.36 21.70
C PHE A 202 -4.22 22.93 20.93
N ASP A 203 -5.44 22.48 21.21
CA ASP A 203 -6.70 22.93 20.57
C ASP A 203 -6.65 22.89 19.03
N VAL A 204 -5.95 21.90 18.46
CA VAL A 204 -5.88 21.76 17.01
C VAL A 204 -7.26 21.40 16.44
N PRO A 205 -7.78 22.15 15.45
CA PRO A 205 -9.06 21.86 14.79
C PRO A 205 -8.94 20.60 13.90
N LEU A 206 -8.91 19.44 14.56
CA LEU A 206 -8.58 18.15 13.99
C LEU A 206 -9.83 17.41 13.49
N THR A 207 -9.74 16.82 12.32
CA THR A 207 -10.72 15.88 11.76
C THR A 207 -10.06 14.52 11.53
N VAL A 208 -10.64 13.47 12.08
CA VAL A 208 -10.17 12.11 11.92
C VAL A 208 -11.24 11.28 11.21
N SER A 209 -10.83 10.51 10.20
CA SER A 209 -11.68 9.55 9.50
C SER A 209 -10.96 8.20 9.39
N GLY A 210 -11.69 7.09 9.50
CA GLY A 210 -11.09 5.76 9.43
C GLY A 210 -11.94 4.66 10.05
N SER A 211 -11.33 3.51 10.32
CA SER A 211 -12.07 2.34 10.81
C SER A 211 -12.61 2.53 12.24
N ALA A 212 -13.54 1.63 12.61
CA ALA A 212 -14.09 1.56 13.97
C ALA A 212 -13.03 1.35 15.08
N ARG A 213 -11.76 1.10 14.72
CA ARG A 213 -10.64 1.04 15.68
C ARG A 213 -10.39 2.35 16.40
N TRP A 214 -10.84 3.50 15.84
CA TRP A 214 -10.77 4.81 16.49
C TRP A 214 -11.61 4.90 17.76
N LYS A 215 -12.51 3.96 18.01
CA LYS A 215 -13.22 3.82 19.30
C LYS A 215 -12.26 3.51 20.48
N CYS A 216 -10.96 3.34 20.23
CA CYS A 216 -9.93 3.30 21.27
C CYS A 216 -9.66 4.67 21.93
N LEU A 217 -10.07 5.76 21.28
CA LEU A 217 -10.02 7.10 21.89
C LEU A 217 -11.03 7.21 23.04
N ASP A 218 -10.71 8.06 24.03
CA ASP A 218 -11.69 8.48 25.01
C ASP A 218 -12.92 9.08 24.29
N ARG A 219 -14.09 8.88 24.88
CA ARG A 219 -15.35 9.28 24.25
C ARG A 219 -15.38 10.77 23.89
N GLU A 220 -14.91 11.61 24.78
CA GLU A 220 -14.85 13.07 24.57
C GLU A 220 -14.01 13.41 23.33
N VAL A 221 -12.81 12.83 23.23
CA VAL A 221 -11.92 13.04 22.08
C VAL A 221 -12.53 12.48 20.81
N TYR A 222 -13.07 11.25 20.89
CA TYR A 222 -13.73 10.61 19.75
C TYR A 222 -14.87 11.46 19.20
N ASP A 223 -15.78 11.90 20.08
CA ASP A 223 -16.96 12.69 19.69
C ASP A 223 -16.55 14.08 19.13
N ALA A 224 -15.39 14.61 19.52
CA ALA A 224 -14.87 15.89 19.04
C ALA A 224 -14.15 15.79 17.68
N VAL A 225 -13.32 14.77 17.48
CA VAL A 225 -12.41 14.72 16.32
C VAL A 225 -12.85 13.73 15.24
N PHE A 226 -13.59 12.66 15.57
CA PHE A 226 -13.99 11.63 14.63
C PHE A 226 -15.20 12.07 13.82
N ARG A 227 -15.02 12.24 12.53
CA ARG A 227 -16.07 12.79 11.68
C ARG A 227 -16.84 11.71 10.93
N GLU A 228 -16.13 10.77 10.33
CA GLU A 228 -16.73 9.76 9.46
C GLU A 228 -15.90 8.49 9.42
N GLY A 229 -16.51 7.38 8.98
CA GLY A 229 -15.87 6.07 8.86
C GLY A 229 -14.75 6.02 7.82
N GLU A 230 -14.49 4.83 7.33
CA GLU A 230 -13.50 4.62 6.28
C GLU A 230 -13.94 5.29 4.98
N LEU A 231 -13.03 6.05 4.39
CA LEU A 231 -13.24 6.75 3.13
C LEU A 231 -12.50 6.01 2.02
N TYR A 232 -13.16 5.85 0.88
CA TYR A 232 -12.63 5.14 -0.27
C TYR A 232 -12.88 5.92 -1.56
N ASP A 233 -12.09 5.69 -2.58
CA ASP A 233 -12.23 6.21 -3.94
C ASP A 233 -12.55 7.71 -3.97
N LYS A 234 -13.73 8.08 -4.44
CA LYS A 234 -14.20 9.47 -4.52
C LYS A 234 -14.21 10.15 -3.16
N ASP A 235 -14.76 9.49 -2.14
CA ASP A 235 -14.90 10.08 -0.81
C ASP A 235 -13.54 10.29 -0.14
N TYR A 236 -12.59 9.36 -0.37
CA TYR A 236 -11.20 9.50 0.08
C TYR A 236 -10.52 10.69 -0.61
N ARG A 237 -10.62 10.78 -1.93
CA ARG A 237 -10.07 11.89 -2.71
C ARG A 237 -10.65 13.23 -2.26
N GLU A 238 -11.97 13.32 -2.17
CA GLU A 238 -12.64 14.54 -1.70
C GLU A 238 -12.28 14.86 -0.25
N GLY A 239 -12.10 13.87 0.61
CA GLY A 239 -11.61 14.06 1.98
C GLY A 239 -10.23 14.73 2.01
N ILE A 240 -9.33 14.36 1.12
CA ILE A 240 -8.02 15.03 0.98
C ILE A 240 -8.18 16.46 0.43
N TRP A 241 -9.00 16.67 -0.60
CA TRP A 241 -9.24 18.00 -1.19
C TRP A 241 -9.86 18.99 -0.20
N ARG A 242 -10.80 18.51 0.64
CA ARG A 242 -11.52 19.31 1.65
C ARG A 242 -10.65 19.66 2.86
N SER A 243 -9.43 19.15 2.93
CA SER A 243 -8.50 19.37 4.05
C SER A 243 -7.48 20.45 3.69
N LYS A 244 -7.28 21.46 4.57
CA LYS A 244 -6.23 22.46 4.41
C LYS A 244 -4.85 21.83 4.67
N ILE A 245 -4.75 20.99 5.71
CA ILE A 245 -3.53 20.24 6.07
C ILE A 245 -3.87 18.76 6.18
N ASN A 246 -3.13 17.90 5.47
CA ASN A 246 -3.27 16.46 5.51
C ASN A 246 -2.09 15.83 6.25
N LEU A 247 -2.37 15.15 7.37
CA LEU A 247 -1.35 14.45 8.17
C LEU A 247 -1.03 13.08 7.58
N SER A 248 0.25 12.71 7.58
CA SER A 248 0.72 11.37 7.20
C SER A 248 1.77 10.84 8.18
N PHE A 249 1.68 9.55 8.51
CA PHE A 249 2.56 8.86 9.47
C PHE A 249 3.10 7.56 8.86
N VAL A 250 4.34 7.22 9.16
CA VAL A 250 4.88 5.89 8.90
C VAL A 250 4.29 4.88 9.89
N THR A 251 4.30 3.60 9.55
CA THR A 251 3.90 2.53 10.46
C THR A 251 5.14 1.89 11.06
N HIS A 252 5.48 2.28 12.30
CA HIS A 252 6.69 1.83 12.99
C HIS A 252 6.67 0.33 13.28
N SER A 253 5.51 -0.23 13.65
CA SER A 253 5.34 -1.67 13.87
C SER A 253 5.54 -2.52 12.61
N ASN A 254 5.55 -1.89 11.43
CA ASN A 254 5.83 -2.51 10.14
C ASN A 254 7.24 -2.17 9.61
N LEU A 255 7.98 -1.34 10.32
CA LEU A 255 9.28 -0.79 9.93
C LEU A 255 9.21 -0.07 8.57
N ASP A 256 8.16 0.71 8.35
CA ASP A 256 7.97 1.44 7.11
C ASP A 256 9.03 2.55 6.96
N GLU A 257 9.66 2.63 5.82
CA GLU A 257 10.58 3.72 5.48
C GLU A 257 9.83 4.98 5.03
N PHE A 258 8.63 4.78 4.49
CA PHE A 258 7.73 5.83 4.01
C PHE A 258 6.27 5.39 4.11
N ALA A 259 5.35 6.34 4.12
CA ALA A 259 3.93 6.06 4.14
C ALA A 259 3.34 6.07 2.72
N HIS A 260 2.54 5.07 2.38
CA HIS A 260 1.76 5.03 1.14
C HIS A 260 0.94 6.32 0.96
N LYS A 261 0.30 6.75 2.03
CA LYS A 261 -0.54 7.94 2.08
C LYS A 261 0.17 9.23 1.66
N SER A 262 1.47 9.35 1.88
CA SER A 262 2.24 10.51 1.44
C SER A 262 2.24 10.68 -0.08
N PHE A 263 2.34 9.57 -0.82
CA PHE A 263 2.25 9.60 -2.28
C PHE A 263 0.83 9.91 -2.77
N GLU A 264 -0.18 9.38 -2.09
CA GLU A 264 -1.59 9.64 -2.41
C GLU A 264 -1.94 11.11 -2.18
N ILE A 265 -1.59 11.69 -1.02
CA ILE A 265 -1.84 13.10 -0.70
C ILE A 265 -1.13 14.00 -1.72
N ALA A 266 0.15 13.77 -1.99
CA ALA A 266 0.90 14.51 -2.99
C ALA A 266 0.30 14.32 -4.39
N GLY A 267 -0.04 13.07 -4.76
CA GLY A 267 -0.72 12.72 -6.00
C GLY A 267 -2.04 13.47 -6.21
N MET A 268 -2.79 13.70 -5.15
CA MET A 268 -4.05 14.48 -5.17
C MET A 268 -3.85 15.99 -4.99
N GLY A 269 -2.61 16.49 -4.92
CA GLY A 269 -2.35 17.92 -4.76
C GLY A 269 -2.77 18.47 -3.39
N GLY A 270 -2.83 17.64 -2.36
CA GLY A 270 -3.07 18.04 -0.98
C GLY A 270 -1.79 18.59 -0.33
N PHE A 271 -1.94 19.56 0.58
CA PHE A 271 -0.81 19.97 1.42
C PHE A 271 -0.47 18.83 2.40
N LEU A 272 0.75 18.33 2.28
CA LEU A 272 1.27 17.17 3.01
C LEU A 272 2.10 17.63 4.21
N LEU A 273 1.61 17.35 5.44
CA LEU A 273 2.39 17.45 6.67
C LEU A 273 2.65 16.03 7.17
N GLN A 274 3.89 15.57 7.06
CA GLN A 274 4.22 14.17 7.29
C GLN A 274 5.27 13.95 8.37
N GLU A 275 5.20 12.79 8.99
CA GLU A 275 6.21 12.34 9.94
C GLU A 275 7.58 12.25 9.27
N ARG A 276 8.62 12.79 9.95
CA ARG A 276 10.00 12.78 9.49
C ARG A 276 10.56 11.36 9.57
N ALA A 277 10.79 10.75 8.42
CA ALA A 277 11.37 9.43 8.27
C ALA A 277 12.43 9.46 7.17
N PRO A 278 13.50 8.62 7.23
CA PRO A 278 14.54 8.60 6.21
C PRO A 278 14.01 8.50 4.79
N GLY A 279 13.09 7.56 4.55
CA GLY A 279 12.51 7.37 3.23
C GLY A 279 11.60 8.50 2.77
N HIS A 280 11.01 9.28 3.66
CA HIS A 280 10.28 10.50 3.29
C HIS A 280 11.24 11.61 2.87
N LEU A 281 12.35 11.81 3.62
CA LEU A 281 13.37 12.84 3.34
C LEU A 281 14.08 12.63 2.00
N GLU A 282 14.23 11.39 1.56
CA GLU A 282 14.77 11.06 0.23
C GLU A 282 13.83 11.45 -0.91
N ARG A 283 12.52 11.62 -0.63
CA ARG A 283 11.48 11.73 -1.64
C ARG A 283 10.90 13.12 -1.78
N PHE A 284 10.85 13.89 -0.71
CA PHE A 284 10.25 15.22 -0.70
C PHE A 284 11.15 16.22 0.02
N ILE A 285 11.31 17.39 -0.56
CA ILE A 285 12.10 18.50 0.02
C ILE A 285 11.23 19.28 1.00
N GLU A 286 11.74 19.41 2.24
CA GLU A 286 11.06 20.16 3.31
C GLU A 286 10.81 21.62 2.91
N ASP A 287 9.64 22.15 3.29
CA ASP A 287 9.18 23.52 3.03
C ASP A 287 9.08 23.91 1.54
N VAL A 288 9.40 22.97 0.64
CA VAL A 288 9.29 23.12 -0.81
C VAL A 288 8.22 22.22 -1.39
N GLU A 289 8.21 20.94 -1.03
CA GLU A 289 7.32 19.91 -1.58
C GLU A 289 6.38 19.28 -0.53
N CYS A 290 6.71 19.43 0.74
CA CYS A 290 5.91 19.02 1.90
C CYS A 290 6.39 19.75 3.15
N ALA A 291 5.72 19.53 4.28
CA ALA A 291 6.22 19.87 5.61
C ALA A 291 6.44 18.60 6.46
N TYR A 292 7.33 18.70 7.44
CA TYR A 292 7.69 17.57 8.30
C TYR A 292 7.43 17.87 9.77
N PHE A 293 7.25 16.80 10.56
CA PHE A 293 7.29 16.83 12.02
C PHE A 293 7.96 15.56 12.58
N SER A 294 8.57 15.67 13.74
CA SER A 294 9.18 14.58 14.52
C SER A 294 8.53 14.41 15.90
N SER A 295 7.74 15.40 16.33
CA SER A 295 7.01 15.37 17.60
C SER A 295 5.65 16.05 17.48
N VAL A 296 4.82 15.92 18.50
CA VAL A 296 3.52 16.62 18.58
C VAL A 296 3.74 18.13 18.54
N GLU A 297 4.72 18.63 19.29
CA GLU A 297 5.06 20.06 19.40
C GLU A 297 5.51 20.64 18.05
N GLU A 298 6.37 19.91 17.32
CA GLU A 298 6.78 20.30 15.96
C GLU A 298 5.59 20.27 14.99
N CYS A 299 4.74 19.24 15.07
CA CYS A 299 3.51 19.17 14.29
C CYS A 299 2.61 20.39 14.53
N VAL A 300 2.41 20.77 15.79
CA VAL A 300 1.65 21.98 16.17
C VAL A 300 2.30 23.25 15.65
N ALA A 301 3.62 23.37 15.74
CA ALA A 301 4.35 24.51 15.18
C ALA A 301 4.12 24.64 13.67
N GLN A 302 4.21 23.53 12.93
CA GLN A 302 3.95 23.51 11.49
C GLN A 302 2.47 23.82 11.16
N ILE A 303 1.53 23.28 11.94
CA ILE A 303 0.11 23.61 11.79
C ILE A 303 -0.12 25.10 11.97
N LYS A 304 0.41 25.70 13.06
CA LYS A 304 0.28 27.16 13.33
C LYS A 304 0.91 28.00 12.21
N ARG A 305 2.01 27.55 11.63
CA ARG A 305 2.70 28.23 10.53
C ARG A 305 1.88 28.19 9.24
N TYR A 306 1.40 27.00 8.87
CA TYR A 306 0.80 26.80 7.56
C TYR A 306 -0.71 26.95 7.50
N LEU A 307 -1.42 26.78 8.62
CA LEU A 307 -2.89 26.88 8.60
C LEU A 307 -3.41 28.25 8.12
N PRO A 308 -2.84 29.39 8.54
CA PRO A 308 -3.24 30.71 8.03
C PRO A 308 -2.63 31.06 6.66
N ASP A 309 -1.63 30.30 6.16
CA ASP A 309 -0.89 30.59 4.93
C ASP A 309 -1.44 29.78 3.73
N GLU A 310 -2.57 30.22 3.17
CA GLU A 310 -3.17 29.57 1.98
C GLU A 310 -2.20 29.54 0.80
N ALA A 311 -1.52 30.65 0.52
CA ALA A 311 -0.60 30.77 -0.60
C ALA A 311 0.60 29.83 -0.47
N GLY A 312 1.17 29.73 0.74
CA GLY A 312 2.27 28.81 1.05
C GLY A 312 1.86 27.37 0.90
N ARG A 313 0.67 26.99 1.42
CA ARG A 313 0.14 25.64 1.24
C ARG A 313 -0.10 25.30 -0.22
N ALA A 314 -0.70 26.19 -0.98
CA ALA A 314 -0.96 25.97 -2.42
C ALA A 314 0.36 25.78 -3.20
N ARG A 315 1.36 26.61 -2.95
CA ARG A 315 2.69 26.50 -3.57
C ARG A 315 3.37 25.16 -3.24
N ILE A 316 3.41 24.77 -1.97
CA ILE A 316 4.04 23.52 -1.51
C ILE A 316 3.29 22.31 -2.04
N ALA A 317 1.96 22.29 -2.00
CA ALA A 317 1.15 21.20 -2.52
C ALA A 317 1.33 21.02 -4.04
N ALA A 318 1.42 22.11 -4.81
CA ALA A 318 1.70 22.07 -6.25
C ALA A 318 3.09 21.47 -6.54
N ALA A 319 4.12 21.89 -5.79
CA ALA A 319 5.47 21.36 -5.93
C ALA A 319 5.55 19.88 -5.53
N GLY A 320 4.88 19.47 -4.42
CA GLY A 320 4.78 18.08 -4.00
C GLY A 320 4.10 17.20 -5.05
N ARG A 321 3.03 17.68 -5.69
CA ARG A 321 2.42 16.98 -6.82
C ARG A 321 3.35 16.87 -8.02
N GLN A 322 4.03 17.95 -8.39
CA GLN A 322 5.00 17.93 -9.49
C GLN A 322 6.09 16.89 -9.21
N ARG A 323 6.61 16.85 -7.99
CA ARG A 323 7.58 15.83 -7.54
C ARG A 323 7.00 14.43 -7.69
N ALA A 324 5.79 14.17 -7.20
CA ALA A 324 5.17 12.86 -7.24
C ALA A 324 5.01 12.34 -8.68
N VAL A 325 4.61 13.20 -9.61
CA VAL A 325 4.47 12.84 -11.02
C VAL A 325 5.84 12.67 -11.70
N ALA A 326 6.74 13.64 -11.55
CA ALA A 326 8.04 13.62 -12.20
C ALA A 326 8.94 12.46 -11.74
N SER A 327 8.81 12.05 -10.47
CA SER A 327 9.58 10.94 -9.89
C SER A 327 8.90 9.57 -10.06
N GLY A 328 7.73 9.52 -10.71
CA GLY A 328 7.02 8.27 -10.96
C GLY A 328 6.50 7.60 -9.70
N TYR A 329 5.89 8.38 -8.78
CA TYR A 329 5.26 7.84 -7.57
C TYR A 329 3.84 7.35 -7.86
N ASP A 330 3.51 7.06 -9.11
CA ASP A 330 2.26 6.48 -9.60
C ASP A 330 2.39 4.97 -9.84
N ASN A 331 1.24 4.28 -9.84
CA ASN A 331 1.19 2.83 -10.03
C ASN A 331 1.74 2.39 -11.39
N ASP A 332 1.52 3.14 -12.46
CA ASP A 332 2.00 2.78 -13.80
C ASP A 332 3.52 2.69 -13.83
N THR A 333 4.19 3.68 -13.25
CA THR A 333 5.66 3.69 -13.17
C THR A 333 6.20 2.57 -12.27
N GLN A 334 5.58 2.33 -11.12
CA GLN A 334 6.04 1.29 -10.21
C GLN A 334 5.80 -0.12 -10.77
N MET A 335 4.64 -0.37 -11.39
CA MET A 335 4.36 -1.68 -12.02
C MET A 335 5.24 -1.91 -13.24
N ARG A 336 5.59 -0.86 -14.01
CA ARG A 336 6.55 -0.96 -15.12
C ARG A 336 7.92 -1.46 -14.65
N LYS A 337 8.46 -0.96 -13.53
CA LYS A 337 9.72 -1.46 -12.95
C LYS A 337 9.65 -2.96 -12.64
N GLY A 338 8.54 -3.43 -12.08
CA GLY A 338 8.32 -4.86 -11.84
C GLY A 338 8.27 -5.67 -13.13
N LEU A 339 7.61 -5.17 -14.18
CA LEU A 339 7.52 -5.82 -15.48
C LEU A 339 8.88 -5.88 -16.19
N GLU A 340 9.68 -4.82 -16.12
CA GLU A 340 11.05 -4.78 -16.71
C GLU A 340 11.94 -5.87 -16.09
N ALA A 341 11.88 -6.09 -14.78
CA ALA A 341 12.61 -7.20 -14.15
C ALA A 341 12.17 -8.57 -14.68
N LEU A 342 10.91 -8.73 -15.08
CA LEU A 342 10.38 -9.98 -15.62
C LEU A 342 10.84 -10.28 -17.05
N GLU A 343 11.31 -9.31 -17.80
CA GLU A 343 11.81 -9.51 -19.17
C GLU A 343 12.96 -10.52 -19.25
N THR A 344 13.77 -10.61 -18.20
CA THR A 344 14.85 -11.60 -18.09
C THR A 344 14.40 -12.89 -17.41
N ILE A 345 13.55 -12.81 -16.40
CA ILE A 345 13.12 -13.92 -15.55
C ILE A 345 12.19 -14.88 -16.31
N VAL A 346 11.16 -14.39 -17.00
CA VAL A 346 10.19 -15.23 -17.70
C VAL A 346 10.84 -16.11 -18.78
N PRO A 347 11.72 -15.60 -19.66
CA PRO A 347 12.42 -16.47 -20.62
C PRO A 347 13.34 -17.48 -19.95
N ALA A 348 13.96 -17.15 -18.82
CA ALA A 348 14.85 -18.07 -18.10
C ALA A 348 14.05 -19.25 -17.52
N VAL A 349 12.89 -18.99 -16.93
CA VAL A 349 11.98 -20.04 -16.41
C VAL A 349 11.50 -20.95 -17.53
N LYS A 350 11.07 -20.40 -18.67
CA LYS A 350 10.64 -21.18 -19.84
C LYS A 350 11.75 -22.07 -20.44
N ARG A 351 13.00 -21.60 -20.42
CA ARG A 351 14.16 -22.40 -20.90
C ARG A 351 14.54 -23.53 -19.95
N GLY A 352 14.34 -23.36 -18.66
CA GLY A 352 14.62 -24.39 -17.65
C GLY A 352 13.73 -25.63 -17.73
N MET A 353 12.74 -25.63 -18.65
CA MET A 353 11.89 -26.80 -18.99
C MET A 353 12.51 -27.69 -20.08
N ARG A 354 13.53 -27.24 -20.77
CA ARG A 354 14.23 -27.98 -21.84
C ARG A 354 15.43 -28.72 -21.27
#